data_7027f0d5e385e7dd38729d9d26272a4f
#
_entry.id   7027f0d5e385e7dd38729d9d26272a4f
#
_cell.length_a   1.000
_cell.length_b   1.000
_cell.length_c   1.000
_cell.angle_alpha   90.00
_cell.angle_beta   90.00
_cell.angle_gamma   90.00
#
_symmetry.space_group_name_H-M   'P 1'
#
loop_
_entity.id
_entity.type
_entity.pdbx_description
1 polymer ?
#
loop_
_entity_poly.entity_id
_entity_poly.type
_entity_poly.pdbx_seq_one_letter_code
_entity_poly.pdbx_strand_id
1 'polypeptide(L)'
;GAYTATKAAVVALTESWAGELHSKGIRVSVLCPAFVQTRIFDSERNRPSQYQSDNVNSARKGSFSSKTKQMVDNGIEVSIVGKRVVEALNDGEMYIFTHPNYRPVLQQRAEAIDQALQKAAKSPLLQHVVNQKLDML
;
A
#
# COMPACT_ATOMS: atom_id res chain seq x y z
N GLY A 1 10.13 0.36 8.90
CA GLY A 1 9.03 0.30 9.90
C GLY A 1 8.03 1.44 9.75
N ALA A 2 8.38 2.66 10.15
CA ALA A 2 7.43 3.79 10.17
C ALA A 2 6.81 4.10 8.79
N TYR A 3 7.61 4.15 7.74
CA TYR A 3 7.11 4.35 6.37
C TYR A 3 6.10 3.26 5.96
N THR A 4 6.43 1.99 6.23
CA THR A 4 5.53 0.87 5.91
C THR A 4 4.21 0.98 6.67
N ALA A 5 4.27 1.35 7.96
CA ALA A 5 3.08 1.56 8.77
C ALA A 5 2.16 2.66 8.21
N THR A 6 2.73 3.82 7.80
CA THR A 6 1.93 4.90 7.20
C THR A 6 1.28 4.48 5.88
N LYS A 7 1.99 3.69 5.05
CA LYS A 7 1.43 3.21 3.78
C LYS A 7 0.36 2.13 3.97
N ALA A 8 0.53 1.24 4.95
CA ALA A 8 -0.50 0.28 5.34
C ALA A 8 -1.77 0.99 5.87
N ALA A 9 -1.60 2.05 6.66
CA ALA A 9 -2.72 2.86 7.16
C ALA A 9 -3.52 3.51 6.02
N VAL A 10 -2.87 3.98 4.95
CA VAL A 10 -3.58 4.53 3.78
C VAL A 10 -4.48 3.47 3.14
N VAL A 11 -3.99 2.24 2.98
CA VAL A 11 -4.79 1.14 2.42
C VAL A 11 -6.00 0.85 3.32
N ALA A 12 -5.77 0.61 4.61
CA ALA A 12 -6.84 0.29 5.57
C ALA A 12 -7.88 1.42 5.67
N LEU A 13 -7.45 2.69 5.65
CA LEU A 13 -8.36 3.84 5.65
C LEU A 13 -9.21 3.90 4.37
N THR A 14 -8.62 3.59 3.22
CA THR A 14 -9.35 3.54 1.94
C THR A 14 -10.39 2.42 1.94
N GLU A 15 -10.06 1.25 2.49
CA GLU A 15 -10.99 0.12 2.67
C GLU A 15 -12.19 0.51 3.55
N SER A 16 -11.95 1.16 4.69
CA SER A 16 -13.01 1.69 5.56
C SER A 16 -13.91 2.68 4.83
N TRP A 17 -13.31 3.67 4.16
CA TRP A 17 -14.08 4.66 3.40
C TRP A 17 -14.87 4.05 2.24
N ALA A 18 -14.35 3.02 1.58
CA ALA A 18 -15.09 2.35 0.51
C ALA A 18 -16.40 1.76 1.03
N GLY A 19 -16.39 1.13 2.22
CA GLY A 19 -17.59 0.64 2.88
C GLY A 19 -18.54 1.77 3.31
N GLU A 20 -18.02 2.77 4.01
CA GLU A 20 -18.82 3.88 4.56
C GLU A 20 -19.48 4.75 3.47
N LEU A 21 -18.79 4.94 2.33
CA LEU A 21 -19.23 5.85 1.27
C LEU A 21 -20.00 5.15 0.15
N HIS A 22 -20.02 3.82 0.13
CA HIS A 22 -20.71 3.05 -0.90
C HIS A 22 -22.19 3.44 -1.03
N SER A 23 -22.90 3.54 0.09
CA SER A 23 -24.31 3.92 0.14
C SER A 23 -24.59 5.34 -0.37
N LYS A 24 -23.57 6.19 -0.42
CA LYS A 24 -23.63 7.57 -0.93
C LYS A 24 -23.27 7.67 -2.42
N GLY A 25 -23.01 6.54 -3.10
CA GLY A 25 -22.61 6.50 -4.50
C GLY A 25 -21.18 7.02 -4.75
N ILE A 26 -20.35 7.13 -3.69
CA ILE A 26 -18.96 7.59 -3.79
C ILE A 26 -18.04 6.36 -3.87
N ARG A 27 -17.28 6.28 -4.95
CA ARG A 27 -16.25 5.27 -5.12
C ARG A 27 -14.91 5.77 -4.61
N VAL A 28 -14.18 4.91 -3.90
CA VAL A 28 -12.87 5.19 -3.34
C VAL A 28 -11.89 4.18 -3.90
N SER A 29 -10.70 4.65 -4.28
CA SER A 29 -9.66 3.79 -4.83
C SER A 29 -8.31 4.09 -4.20
N VAL A 30 -7.47 3.08 -4.04
CA VAL A 30 -6.10 3.21 -3.55
C VAL A 30 -5.10 2.82 -4.64
N LEU A 31 -4.19 3.74 -4.95
CA LEU A 31 -3.08 3.46 -5.87
C LEU A 31 -1.94 2.76 -5.10
N CYS A 32 -1.61 1.54 -5.53
CA CYS A 32 -0.57 0.69 -4.95
C CYS A 32 0.61 0.49 -5.93
N PRO A 33 1.47 1.49 -6.10
CA PRO A 33 2.61 1.38 -7.01
C PRO A 33 3.78 0.66 -6.33
N ALA A 34 4.60 -0.04 -7.13
CA ALA A 34 5.93 -0.45 -6.68
C ALA A 34 6.97 0.60 -7.15
N PHE A 35 7.85 0.25 -8.08
CA PHE A 35 8.91 1.15 -8.52
C PHE A 35 8.50 1.93 -9.75
N VAL A 36 8.47 3.25 -9.60
CA VAL A 36 8.09 4.21 -10.65
C VAL A 36 9.22 5.21 -10.84
N GLN A 37 9.55 5.54 -12.07
CA GLN A 37 10.60 6.52 -12.42
C GLN A 37 10.19 7.92 -11.94
N THR A 38 10.62 8.27 -10.73
CA THR A 38 10.29 9.53 -10.07
C THR A 38 11.51 10.15 -9.41
N ARG A 39 11.41 11.43 -9.06
CA ARG A 39 12.43 12.14 -8.28
C ARG A 39 12.27 11.96 -6.77
N ILE A 40 11.79 10.80 -6.31
CA ILE A 40 11.54 10.55 -4.88
C ILE A 40 12.80 10.67 -4.03
N PHE A 41 13.98 10.33 -4.59
CA PHE A 41 15.27 10.48 -3.90
C PHE A 41 15.71 11.94 -3.73
N ASP A 42 15.12 12.84 -4.50
CA ASP A 42 15.36 14.28 -4.45
C ASP A 42 14.19 15.02 -3.74
N SER A 43 13.49 14.33 -2.87
CA SER A 43 12.30 14.88 -2.17
C SER A 43 12.65 16.03 -1.22
N GLU A 44 13.90 16.14 -0.76
CA GLU A 44 14.39 17.23 0.08
C GLU A 44 14.21 18.62 -0.58
N ARG A 45 14.24 18.70 -1.92
CA ARG A 45 13.98 19.94 -2.68
C ARG A 45 12.62 20.57 -2.36
N ASN A 46 11.65 19.76 -1.93
CA ASN A 46 10.29 20.21 -1.61
C ASN A 46 10.11 20.53 -0.11
N ARG A 47 11.15 20.37 0.71
CA ARG A 47 11.06 20.62 2.14
C ARG A 47 11.00 22.12 2.39
N PRO A 48 10.01 22.61 3.17
CA PRO A 48 9.97 24.01 3.57
C PRO A 48 11.28 24.43 4.25
N SER A 49 11.75 25.66 3.98
CA SER A 49 13.04 26.16 4.45
C SER A 49 13.22 26.07 5.96
N GLN A 50 12.16 26.26 6.72
CA GLN A 50 12.14 26.17 8.20
C GLN A 50 12.45 24.74 8.73
N TYR A 51 12.37 23.72 7.90
CA TYR A 51 12.66 22.33 8.24
C TYR A 51 13.90 21.79 7.52
N GLN A 52 14.56 22.63 6.72
CA GLN A 52 15.84 22.29 6.13
C GLN A 52 16.90 22.34 7.22
N SER A 53 17.70 21.29 7.38
CA SER A 53 18.79 21.26 8.35
C SER A 53 20.10 21.61 7.65
N ASP A 54 20.89 22.51 8.26
CA ASP A 54 22.21 22.92 7.75
C ASP A 54 23.22 21.74 7.69
N ASN A 55 22.90 20.63 8.33
CA ASN A 55 23.72 19.43 8.46
C ASN A 55 23.32 18.26 7.54
N VAL A 56 22.70 18.51 6.39
CA VAL A 56 22.18 17.45 5.48
C VAL A 56 23.29 16.61 4.83
N ASN A 57 24.57 16.93 5.05
CA ASN A 57 25.63 16.37 4.22
C ASN A 57 26.16 14.98 4.60
N SER A 58 25.77 14.37 5.69
CA SER A 58 26.39 13.07 6.05
C SER A 58 25.46 11.93 6.44
N ALA A 59 24.33 12.18 7.14
CA ALA A 59 23.56 11.07 7.72
C ALA A 59 22.34 10.61 6.90
N ARG A 60 21.82 11.42 5.97
CA ARG A 60 20.60 11.10 5.19
C ARG A 60 20.82 10.73 3.72
N LYS A 61 21.99 11.01 3.14
CA LYS A 61 22.35 10.49 1.80
C LYS A 61 22.42 8.96 1.76
N GLY A 62 22.39 8.27 2.90
CA GLY A 62 22.45 6.82 3.03
C GLY A 62 21.14 6.10 3.29
N SER A 63 19.99 6.79 3.34
CA SER A 63 18.71 6.15 3.74
C SER A 63 18.14 5.19 2.69
N PHE A 64 18.48 5.35 1.43
CA PHE A 64 18.13 4.39 0.38
C PHE A 64 19.39 3.70 -0.13
N SER A 65 19.38 2.38 -0.16
CA SER A 65 20.49 1.62 -0.74
C SER A 65 20.63 1.97 -2.23
N SER A 66 21.84 1.88 -2.77
CA SER A 66 22.10 2.01 -4.21
C SER A 66 21.19 1.11 -5.06
N LYS A 67 20.86 -0.07 -4.52
CA LYS A 67 19.92 -1.02 -5.12
C LYS A 67 18.50 -0.45 -5.22
N THR A 68 18.00 0.21 -4.17
CA THR A 68 16.66 0.82 -4.19
C THR A 68 16.59 1.96 -5.21
N LYS A 69 17.66 2.79 -5.30
CA LYS A 69 17.74 3.83 -6.32
C LYS A 69 17.68 3.23 -7.73
N GLN A 70 18.47 2.21 -8.00
CA GLN A 70 18.45 1.51 -9.28
C GLN A 70 17.07 0.92 -9.63
N MET A 71 16.34 0.38 -8.63
CA MET A 71 14.98 -0.12 -8.83
C MET A 71 14.00 0.99 -9.24
N VAL A 72 14.13 2.19 -8.68
CA VAL A 72 13.31 3.34 -9.08
C VAL A 72 13.72 3.85 -10.47
N ASP A 73 15.00 3.96 -10.75
CA ASP A 73 15.50 4.41 -12.05
C ASP A 73 15.08 3.45 -13.19
N ASN A 74 14.96 2.16 -12.89
CA ASN A 74 14.47 1.11 -13.80
C ASN A 74 12.96 0.82 -13.67
N GLY A 75 12.23 1.59 -12.89
CA GLY A 75 10.79 1.44 -12.69
C GLY A 75 9.98 1.79 -13.94
N ILE A 76 8.66 1.66 -13.86
CA ILE A 76 7.78 2.07 -14.95
C ILE A 76 7.68 3.59 -15.05
N GLU A 77 7.39 4.10 -16.24
CA GLU A 77 7.19 5.53 -16.48
C GLU A 77 5.95 6.06 -15.75
N VAL A 78 6.01 7.30 -15.28
CA VAL A 78 4.88 7.99 -14.63
C VAL A 78 3.65 8.06 -15.55
N SER A 79 3.85 8.22 -16.85
CA SER A 79 2.79 8.25 -17.86
C SER A 79 1.96 6.96 -17.89
N ILE A 80 2.62 5.80 -17.71
CA ILE A 80 1.95 4.49 -17.62
C ILE A 80 1.10 4.41 -16.37
N VAL A 81 1.61 4.89 -15.23
CA VAL A 81 0.83 4.94 -13.98
C VAL A 81 -0.41 5.80 -14.14
N GLY A 82 -0.30 6.97 -14.77
CA GLY A 82 -1.44 7.85 -15.04
C GLY A 82 -2.52 7.17 -15.89
N LYS A 83 -2.12 6.51 -16.99
CA LYS A 83 -3.05 5.75 -17.85
C LYS A 83 -3.73 4.61 -17.08
N ARG A 84 -2.96 3.86 -16.27
CA ARG A 84 -3.50 2.77 -15.44
C ARG A 84 -4.52 3.26 -14.41
N VAL A 85 -4.30 4.43 -13.81
CA VAL A 85 -5.27 5.04 -12.90
C VAL A 85 -6.58 5.35 -13.62
N VAL A 86 -6.53 5.96 -14.81
CA VAL A 86 -7.74 6.28 -15.60
C VAL A 86 -8.50 5.00 -15.97
N GLU A 87 -7.79 3.97 -16.44
CA GLU A 87 -8.37 2.66 -16.74
C GLU A 87 -9.10 2.08 -15.52
N ALA A 88 -8.41 1.97 -14.38
CA ALA A 88 -8.95 1.42 -13.14
C ALA A 88 -10.18 2.19 -12.62
N LEU A 89 -10.17 3.52 -12.72
CA LEU A 89 -11.32 4.34 -12.31
C LEU A 89 -12.52 4.11 -13.21
N ASN A 90 -12.33 3.91 -14.52
CA ASN A 90 -13.42 3.57 -15.45
C ASN A 90 -14.00 2.19 -15.13
N ASP A 91 -13.15 1.23 -14.76
CA ASP A 91 -13.55 -0.13 -14.41
C ASP A 91 -14.08 -0.26 -12.96
N GLY A 92 -14.00 0.81 -12.18
CA GLY A 92 -14.47 0.83 -10.78
C GLY A 92 -13.60 0.07 -9.82
N GLU A 93 -12.31 -0.12 -10.12
CA GLU A 93 -11.38 -0.84 -9.25
C GLU A 93 -11.09 -0.07 -7.96
N MET A 94 -11.13 -0.78 -6.84
CA MET A 94 -10.73 -0.24 -5.54
C MET A 94 -9.20 -0.23 -5.37
N TYR A 95 -8.53 -1.32 -5.76
CA TYR A 95 -7.07 -1.44 -5.66
C TYR A 95 -6.45 -1.25 -7.04
N ILE A 96 -5.73 -0.17 -7.23
CA ILE A 96 -5.05 0.15 -8.49
C ILE A 96 -3.59 -0.32 -8.42
N PHE A 97 -3.35 -1.55 -8.83
CA PHE A 97 -2.00 -2.09 -8.91
C PHE A 97 -1.33 -1.72 -10.23
N THR A 98 -0.05 -1.36 -10.14
CA THR A 98 0.80 -1.06 -11.30
C THR A 98 1.78 -2.17 -11.64
N HIS A 99 1.98 -3.13 -10.74
CA HIS A 99 2.97 -4.20 -10.85
C HIS A 99 2.32 -5.56 -10.53
N PRO A 100 1.62 -6.20 -11.49
CA PRO A 100 0.90 -7.45 -11.26
C PRO A 100 1.81 -8.63 -10.87
N ASN A 101 3.10 -8.55 -11.16
CA ASN A 101 4.11 -9.53 -10.77
C ASN A 101 4.33 -9.63 -9.24
N TYR A 102 3.78 -8.69 -8.45
CA TYR A 102 3.78 -8.80 -6.98
C TYR A 102 2.66 -9.68 -6.42
N ARG A 103 1.76 -10.19 -7.28
CA ARG A 103 0.67 -11.07 -6.87
C ARG A 103 1.11 -12.24 -5.98
N PRO A 104 2.19 -12.99 -6.27
CA PRO A 104 2.60 -14.09 -5.41
C PRO A 104 2.96 -13.69 -3.98
N VAL A 105 3.53 -12.49 -3.79
CA VAL A 105 3.87 -11.96 -2.46
C VAL A 105 2.60 -11.70 -1.64
N LEU A 106 1.57 -11.12 -2.27
CA LEU A 106 0.28 -10.89 -1.60
C LEU A 106 -0.44 -12.19 -1.30
N GLN A 107 -0.39 -13.16 -2.20
CA GLN A 107 -0.96 -14.49 -1.97
C GLN A 107 -0.30 -15.19 -0.78
N GLN A 108 1.03 -15.20 -0.70
CA GLN A 108 1.74 -15.78 0.43
C GLN A 108 1.35 -15.15 1.77
N ARG A 109 1.16 -13.82 1.81
CA ARG A 109 0.67 -13.12 3.01
C ARG A 109 -0.76 -13.54 3.37
N ALA A 110 -1.65 -13.63 2.39
CA ALA A 110 -3.04 -14.05 2.59
C ALA A 110 -3.11 -15.49 3.11
N GLU A 111 -2.32 -16.40 2.55
CA GLU A 111 -2.21 -17.79 2.99
C GLU A 111 -1.71 -17.91 4.44
N ALA A 112 -0.72 -17.11 4.84
CA ALA A 112 -0.23 -17.11 6.21
C ALA A 112 -1.31 -16.64 7.22
N ILE A 113 -2.11 -15.65 6.85
CA ILE A 113 -3.24 -15.18 7.65
C ILE A 113 -4.32 -16.26 7.75
N ASP A 114 -4.70 -16.86 6.64
CA ASP A 114 -5.69 -17.94 6.59
C ASP A 114 -5.28 -19.14 7.46
N GLN A 115 -4.01 -19.58 7.34
CA GLN A 115 -3.48 -20.65 8.20
C GLN A 115 -3.55 -20.30 9.69
N ALA A 116 -3.34 -19.06 10.07
CA ALA A 116 -3.47 -18.62 11.47
C ALA A 116 -4.94 -18.70 11.94
N LEU A 117 -5.90 -18.27 11.11
CA LEU A 117 -7.33 -18.40 11.38
C LEU A 117 -7.77 -19.86 11.48
N GLN A 118 -7.29 -20.73 10.58
CA GLN A 118 -7.57 -22.17 10.65
C GLN A 118 -7.04 -22.82 11.93
N LYS A 119 -5.87 -22.38 12.42
CA LYS A 119 -5.36 -22.84 13.73
C LYS A 119 -6.25 -22.35 14.88
N ALA A 120 -6.67 -21.10 14.84
CA ALA A 120 -7.57 -20.53 15.84
C ALA A 120 -8.91 -21.29 15.89
N ALA A 121 -9.47 -21.62 14.74
CA ALA A 121 -10.72 -22.39 14.64
C ALA A 121 -10.64 -23.79 15.28
N LYS A 122 -9.45 -24.38 15.38
CA LYS A 122 -9.22 -25.68 16.04
C LYS A 122 -9.05 -25.56 17.56
N SER A 123 -8.95 -24.35 18.11
CA SER A 123 -8.76 -24.14 19.54
C SER A 123 -10.04 -24.50 20.32
N PRO A 124 -9.96 -25.36 21.36
CA PRO A 124 -11.11 -25.64 22.22
C PRO A 124 -11.69 -24.40 22.89
N LEU A 125 -10.84 -23.37 23.12
CA LEU A 125 -11.25 -22.13 23.77
C LEU A 125 -12.15 -21.26 22.88
N LEU A 126 -12.11 -21.46 21.57
CA LEU A 126 -12.76 -20.59 20.58
C LEU A 126 -13.94 -21.26 19.87
N GLN A 127 -14.33 -22.50 20.28
CA GLN A 127 -15.40 -23.25 19.61
C GLN A 127 -16.73 -22.50 19.61
N HIS A 128 -17.02 -21.72 20.66
CA HIS A 128 -18.25 -20.96 20.79
C HIS A 128 -18.38 -19.79 19.80
N VAL A 129 -17.27 -19.35 19.14
CA VAL A 129 -17.29 -18.28 18.14
C VAL A 129 -17.13 -18.76 16.71
N VAL A 130 -16.75 -20.04 16.48
CA VAL A 130 -16.44 -20.56 15.13
C VAL A 130 -17.62 -20.41 14.15
N ASN A 131 -18.84 -20.55 14.63
CA ASN A 131 -20.07 -20.51 13.83
C ASN A 131 -20.86 -19.19 14.01
N GLN A 132 -20.30 -18.20 14.68
CA GLN A 132 -20.95 -16.91 14.82
C GLN A 132 -21.01 -16.19 13.48
N LYS A 133 -22.16 -15.65 13.11
CA LYS A 133 -22.29 -14.79 11.94
C LYS A 133 -21.63 -13.44 12.22
N LEU A 134 -20.90 -12.93 11.23
CA LEU A 134 -20.35 -11.57 11.27
C LEU A 134 -21.38 -10.63 10.63
N ASP A 135 -22.01 -9.79 11.45
CA ASP A 135 -23.00 -8.80 10.99
C ASP A 135 -22.36 -7.48 10.49
N MET A 136 -21.04 -7.50 10.20
CA MET A 136 -20.26 -6.29 9.88
C MET A 136 -19.80 -6.18 8.43
N LEU A 137 -20.27 -7.03 7.52
CA LEU A 137 -19.91 -6.97 6.10
C LEU A 137 -21.13 -6.86 5.21
#